data_149825e013da897dfa75801b3f016dff
#
_entry.id   149825e013da897dfa75801b3f016dff
#
_cell.length_a   1.000
_cell.length_b   1.000
_cell.length_c   1.000
_cell.angle_alpha   90.00
_cell.angle_beta   90.00
_cell.angle_gamma   90.00
#
_symmetry.space_group_name_H-M   'P 1'
#
loop_
_entity.id
_entity.type
_entity.pdbx_description
1 polymer ?
#
loop_
_entity_poly.entity_id
_entity_poly.type
_entity_poly.pdbx_seq_one_letter_code
_entity_poly.pdbx_strand_id
1 'polypeptide(L)'
;MNRAEKAALQLRAVAVLRTLKRSRTYDELAALTGLPAGDLNRYVNGHVLPGIERARETVESVGQEALAEELESRVSVDDEGYVDNSAIVFDQSFLDLVAPVAAESFAFDRPDVVLTAATDGITLGAAMASYFDADIAYAKKRKETAVEEFVESRQRLASGIELTYYLPAEAVSAGD
;
A
#
# COMPACT_ATOMS: atom_id res chain seq x y z
N MET A 1 10.81 -12.46 15.72
CA MET A 1 11.24 -11.32 14.88
C MET A 1 12.74 -11.16 15.01
N ASN A 2 13.48 -11.30 13.94
CA ASN A 2 14.93 -11.11 13.88
C ASN A 2 15.33 -9.63 13.89
N ARG A 3 16.65 -9.31 13.84
CA ARG A 3 17.13 -7.93 13.93
C ARG A 3 16.73 -7.08 12.72
N ALA A 4 16.72 -7.66 11.53
CA ALA A 4 16.35 -6.96 10.29
C ALA A 4 14.85 -6.64 10.27
N GLU A 5 14.00 -7.60 10.65
CA GLU A 5 12.55 -7.40 10.79
C GLU A 5 12.20 -6.31 11.81
N LYS A 6 12.93 -6.26 12.95
CA LYS A 6 12.77 -5.20 13.95
C LYS A 6 13.09 -3.83 13.38
N ALA A 7 14.21 -3.71 12.68
CA ALA A 7 14.61 -2.45 12.06
C ALA A 7 13.62 -2.02 10.96
N ALA A 8 13.13 -2.95 10.15
CA ALA A 8 12.13 -2.69 9.14
C ALA A 8 10.83 -2.15 9.75
N LEU A 9 10.31 -2.76 10.83
CA LEU A 9 9.12 -2.27 11.52
C LEU A 9 9.32 -0.86 12.09
N GLN A 10 10.47 -0.57 12.70
CA GLN A 10 10.79 0.76 13.22
C GLN A 10 10.84 1.83 12.12
N LEU A 11 11.45 1.51 10.97
CA LEU A 11 11.51 2.42 9.83
C LEU A 11 10.14 2.63 9.19
N ARG A 12 9.31 1.60 9.13
CA ARG A 12 7.89 1.70 8.67
C ARG A 12 7.10 2.65 9.57
N ALA A 13 7.20 2.52 10.88
CA ALA A 13 6.52 3.43 11.80
C ALA A 13 6.94 4.89 11.58
N VAL A 14 8.23 5.14 11.34
CA VAL A 14 8.72 6.48 10.99
C VAL A 14 8.17 6.96 9.65
N ALA A 15 8.11 6.10 8.63
CA ALA A 15 7.56 6.45 7.32
C ALA A 15 6.07 6.83 7.42
N VAL A 16 5.29 6.04 8.17
CA VAL A 16 3.88 6.32 8.49
C VAL A 16 3.72 7.69 9.14
N LEU A 17 4.47 7.97 10.20
CA LEU A 17 4.41 9.26 10.89
C LEU A 17 4.80 10.44 9.99
N ARG A 18 5.77 10.27 9.10
CA ARG A 18 6.18 11.29 8.12
C ARG A 18 5.08 11.58 7.10
N THR A 19 4.41 10.56 6.61
CA THR A 19 3.30 10.72 5.68
C THR A 19 2.17 11.52 6.32
N LEU A 20 1.74 11.12 7.51
CA LEU A 20 0.69 11.82 8.24
C LEU A 20 1.08 13.24 8.64
N LYS A 21 2.36 13.48 8.92
CA LYS A 21 2.86 14.83 9.28
C LYS A 21 2.74 15.84 8.13
N ARG A 22 2.54 15.39 6.88
CA ARG A 22 2.35 16.30 5.75
C ARG A 22 1.06 17.12 5.85
N SER A 23 0.01 16.51 6.41
CA SER A 23 -1.33 17.10 6.56
C SER A 23 -1.70 17.46 7.99
N ARG A 24 -0.91 17.05 9.01
CA ARG A 24 -1.25 17.19 10.44
C ARG A 24 -0.16 17.90 11.23
N THR A 25 -0.58 18.59 12.29
CA THR A 25 0.30 19.11 13.33
C THR A 25 0.82 18.00 14.25
N TYR A 26 1.83 18.28 15.07
CA TYR A 26 2.28 17.31 16.07
C TYR A 26 1.25 17.03 17.17
N ASP A 27 0.39 18.01 17.49
CA ASP A 27 -0.67 17.83 18.48
C ASP A 27 -1.79 16.92 17.95
N GLU A 28 -2.16 17.04 16.67
CA GLU A 28 -3.09 16.14 16.02
C GLU A 28 -2.52 14.71 15.91
N LEU A 29 -1.22 14.58 15.56
CA LEU A 29 -0.55 13.28 15.58
C LEU A 29 -0.50 12.68 16.99
N ALA A 30 -0.29 13.49 18.02
CA ALA A 30 -0.29 13.05 19.41
C ALA A 30 -1.67 12.54 19.84
N ALA A 31 -2.73 13.23 19.42
CA ALA A 31 -4.11 12.77 19.66
C ALA A 31 -4.41 11.43 18.96
N LEU A 32 -3.93 11.26 17.72
CA LEU A 32 -4.13 10.06 16.94
C LEU A 32 -3.35 8.84 17.47
N THR A 33 -2.07 9.05 17.83
CA THR A 33 -1.16 7.96 18.19
C THR A 33 -1.02 7.70 19.69
N GLY A 34 -1.52 8.62 20.53
CA GLY A 34 -1.30 8.59 21.98
C GLY A 34 0.14 8.90 22.40
N LEU A 35 1.03 9.29 21.47
CA LEU A 35 2.43 9.57 21.74
C LEU A 35 2.67 11.06 22.02
N PRO A 36 3.60 11.42 22.91
CA PRO A 36 3.95 12.81 23.15
C PRO A 36 4.48 13.50 21.87
N ALA A 37 4.04 14.75 21.61
CA ALA A 37 4.47 15.55 20.45
C ALA A 37 6.01 15.67 20.34
N GLY A 38 6.71 15.74 21.46
CA GLY A 38 8.18 15.78 21.50
C GLY A 38 8.83 14.48 20.99
N ASP A 39 8.27 13.31 21.30
CA ASP A 39 8.75 12.02 20.79
C ASP A 39 8.45 11.90 19.30
N LEU A 40 7.23 12.28 18.88
CA LEU A 40 6.83 12.31 17.47
C LEU A 40 7.76 13.16 16.63
N ASN A 41 8.12 14.36 17.12
CA ASN A 41 9.09 15.22 16.45
C ASN A 41 10.45 14.51 16.26
N ARG A 42 10.94 13.82 17.29
CA ARG A 42 12.22 13.09 17.21
C ARG A 42 12.17 11.92 16.23
N TYR A 43 11.04 11.19 16.15
CA TYR A 43 10.83 10.08 15.21
C TYR A 43 10.73 10.58 13.77
N VAL A 44 9.87 11.55 13.50
CA VAL A 44 9.64 12.14 12.17
C VAL A 44 10.93 12.70 11.58
N ASN A 45 11.76 13.37 12.40
CA ASN A 45 13.04 13.94 11.97
C ASN A 45 14.20 12.90 11.96
N GLY A 46 13.94 11.66 12.35
CA GLY A 46 14.94 10.59 12.31
C GLY A 46 16.03 10.69 13.37
N HIS A 47 15.83 11.47 14.41
CA HIS A 47 16.80 11.59 15.51
C HIS A 47 16.86 10.32 16.37
N VAL A 48 15.75 9.61 16.47
CA VAL A 48 15.62 8.36 17.23
C VAL A 48 14.60 7.46 16.51
N LEU A 49 14.81 6.16 16.55
CA LEU A 49 13.80 5.18 16.15
C LEU A 49 12.89 4.85 17.34
N PRO A 50 11.57 4.64 17.11
CA PRO A 50 10.68 4.14 18.16
C PRO A 50 11.10 2.74 18.63
N GLY A 51 10.86 2.39 19.88
CA GLY A 51 10.98 1.01 20.35
C GLY A 51 10.03 0.07 19.60
N ILE A 52 10.29 -1.23 19.61
CA ILE A 52 9.54 -2.21 18.79
C ILE A 52 8.04 -2.18 19.09
N GLU A 53 7.66 -2.23 20.37
CA GLU A 53 6.24 -2.18 20.77
C GLU A 53 5.59 -0.88 20.32
N ARG A 54 6.28 0.26 20.52
CA ARG A 54 5.81 1.56 20.08
C ARG A 54 5.72 1.69 18.56
N ALA A 55 6.64 1.05 17.83
CA ALA A 55 6.58 1.00 16.38
C ALA A 55 5.35 0.22 15.89
N ARG A 56 5.07 -0.90 16.52
CA ARG A 56 3.87 -1.72 16.25
C ARG A 56 2.60 -0.94 16.55
N GLU A 57 2.47 -0.40 17.76
CA GLU A 57 1.33 0.42 18.18
C GLU A 57 1.10 1.61 17.24
N THR A 58 2.19 2.25 16.77
CA THR A 58 2.09 3.36 15.80
C THR A 58 1.49 2.90 14.47
N VAL A 59 1.92 1.79 13.92
CA VAL A 59 1.37 1.26 12.66
C VAL A 59 -0.09 0.83 12.85
N GLU A 60 -0.43 0.18 13.95
CA GLU A 60 -1.78 -0.27 14.28
C GLU A 60 -2.73 0.92 14.57
N SER A 61 -2.28 1.94 15.33
CA SER A 61 -3.11 3.08 15.74
C SER A 61 -3.44 4.03 14.58
N VAL A 62 -2.61 4.05 13.54
CA VAL A 62 -2.92 4.80 12.32
C VAL A 62 -4.11 4.18 11.59
N GLY A 63 -4.26 2.87 11.73
CA GLY A 63 -5.40 2.03 11.39
C GLY A 63 -6.27 2.45 10.22
N GLN A 64 -7.36 1.75 10.10
CA GLN A 64 -8.31 1.94 9.00
C GLN A 64 -8.93 3.35 8.95
N GLU A 65 -9.17 3.97 10.11
CA GLU A 65 -9.82 5.28 10.18
C GLU A 65 -8.94 6.39 9.59
N ALA A 66 -7.67 6.47 10.01
CA ALA A 66 -6.74 7.45 9.50
C ALA A 66 -6.42 7.24 8.02
N LEU A 67 -6.36 5.97 7.58
CA LEU A 67 -6.21 5.64 6.18
C LEU A 67 -7.43 6.05 5.36
N ALA A 68 -8.64 5.84 5.89
CA ALA A 68 -9.87 6.25 5.23
C ALA A 68 -9.95 7.77 5.05
N GLU A 69 -9.62 8.56 6.07
CA GLU A 69 -9.56 10.03 5.98
C GLU A 69 -8.55 10.50 4.93
N GLU A 70 -7.35 9.91 4.90
CA GLU A 70 -6.34 10.23 3.89
C GLU A 70 -6.80 9.84 2.48
N LEU A 71 -7.48 8.71 2.32
CA LEU A 71 -8.08 8.28 1.04
C LEU A 71 -9.14 9.26 0.57
N GLU A 72 -10.10 9.60 1.43
CA GLU A 72 -11.17 10.54 1.12
C GLU A 72 -10.64 11.90 0.68
N SER A 73 -9.56 12.37 1.31
CA SER A 73 -8.93 13.65 0.95
C SER A 73 -8.22 13.65 -0.41
N ARG A 74 -7.92 12.47 -0.97
CA ARG A 74 -7.14 12.28 -2.20
C ARG A 74 -7.96 11.82 -3.39
N VAL A 75 -9.16 11.31 -3.14
CA VAL A 75 -10.07 10.85 -4.20
C VAL A 75 -10.99 11.98 -4.58
N SER A 76 -11.12 12.24 -5.86
CA SER A 76 -12.19 13.09 -6.40
C SER A 76 -13.12 12.27 -7.29
N VAL A 77 -14.39 12.62 -7.25
CA VAL A 77 -15.44 12.02 -8.10
C VAL A 77 -16.07 13.14 -8.90
N ASP A 78 -16.11 12.98 -10.21
CA ASP A 78 -16.76 13.98 -11.08
C ASP A 78 -18.28 13.84 -11.08
N ASP A 79 -18.96 14.77 -11.79
CA ASP A 79 -20.43 14.81 -11.88
C ASP A 79 -21.01 13.58 -12.61
N GLU A 80 -20.20 12.84 -13.36
CA GLU A 80 -20.56 11.63 -14.08
C GLU A 80 -20.30 10.35 -13.27
N GLY A 81 -19.68 10.49 -12.09
CA GLY A 81 -19.36 9.39 -11.18
C GLY A 81 -18.02 8.69 -11.48
N TYR A 82 -17.16 9.27 -12.29
CA TYR A 82 -15.79 8.75 -12.48
C TYR A 82 -14.88 9.17 -11.35
N VAL A 83 -14.07 8.23 -10.92
CA VAL A 83 -13.14 8.40 -9.80
C VAL A 83 -11.76 8.77 -10.35
N ASP A 84 -11.22 9.92 -9.92
CA ASP A 84 -9.81 10.26 -10.10
C ASP A 84 -9.03 9.78 -8.86
N ASN A 85 -8.14 8.82 -9.07
CA ASN A 85 -7.25 8.24 -8.07
C ASN A 85 -5.79 8.66 -8.27
N SER A 86 -5.51 9.61 -9.15
CA SER A 86 -4.15 10.04 -9.51
C SER A 86 -3.33 10.47 -8.30
N ALA A 87 -3.95 11.19 -7.35
CA ALA A 87 -3.29 11.63 -6.12
C ALA A 87 -2.93 10.48 -5.16
N ILE A 88 -3.47 9.28 -5.40
CA ILE A 88 -3.13 8.05 -4.69
C ILE A 88 -2.00 7.32 -5.40
N VAL A 89 -2.20 6.98 -6.68
CA VAL A 89 -1.29 6.09 -7.42
C VAL A 89 0.06 6.71 -7.71
N PHE A 90 0.17 8.05 -7.67
CA PHE A 90 1.42 8.78 -7.87
C PHE A 90 2.11 9.19 -6.56
N ASP A 91 1.51 8.98 -5.39
CA ASP A 91 2.14 9.25 -4.10
C ASP A 91 2.70 7.96 -3.47
N GLN A 92 3.96 7.64 -3.77
CA GLN A 92 4.63 6.45 -3.22
C GLN A 92 4.63 6.43 -1.69
N SER A 93 4.77 7.59 -1.05
CA SER A 93 4.76 7.66 0.43
C SER A 93 3.41 7.30 1.01
N PHE A 94 2.33 7.59 0.29
CA PHE A 94 0.99 7.17 0.68
C PHE A 94 0.80 5.66 0.45
N LEU A 95 1.27 5.13 -0.66
CA LEU A 95 1.22 3.69 -0.92
C LEU A 95 2.03 2.88 0.11
N ASP A 96 3.18 3.41 0.55
CA ASP A 96 3.98 2.81 1.63
C ASP A 96 3.25 2.83 2.99
N LEU A 97 2.32 3.75 3.20
CA LEU A 97 1.41 3.75 4.34
C LEU A 97 0.29 2.72 4.17
N VAL A 98 -0.28 2.62 2.98
CA VAL A 98 -1.40 1.69 2.69
C VAL A 98 -0.98 0.24 2.88
N ALA A 99 0.20 -0.16 2.39
CA ALA A 99 0.62 -1.55 2.38
C ALA A 99 0.62 -2.23 3.76
N PRO A 100 1.24 -1.68 4.83
CA PRO A 100 1.20 -2.29 6.15
C PRO A 100 -0.21 -2.34 6.76
N VAL A 101 -1.01 -1.28 6.56
CA VAL A 101 -2.39 -1.22 7.11
C VAL A 101 -3.30 -2.24 6.40
N ALA A 102 -3.18 -2.38 5.07
CA ALA A 102 -3.93 -3.36 4.32
C ALA A 102 -3.52 -4.80 4.72
N ALA A 103 -2.22 -5.06 4.85
CA ALA A 103 -1.72 -6.37 5.24
C ALA A 103 -2.26 -6.80 6.62
N GLU A 104 -2.25 -5.90 7.60
CA GLU A 104 -2.79 -6.16 8.95
C GLU A 104 -4.31 -6.35 8.91
N SER A 105 -5.02 -5.47 8.20
CA SER A 105 -6.49 -5.49 8.12
C SER A 105 -7.07 -6.75 7.47
N PHE A 106 -6.38 -7.28 6.50
CA PHE A 106 -6.82 -8.49 5.78
C PHE A 106 -6.18 -9.78 6.32
N ALA A 107 -5.30 -9.66 7.33
CA ALA A 107 -4.58 -10.78 7.93
C ALA A 107 -3.95 -11.70 6.87
N PHE A 108 -3.33 -11.09 5.86
CA PHE A 108 -2.65 -11.84 4.81
C PHE A 108 -1.52 -12.67 5.40
N ASP A 109 -1.50 -13.94 5.04
CA ASP A 109 -0.29 -14.75 5.14
C ASP A 109 0.80 -14.14 4.23
N ARG A 110 2.05 -14.51 4.46
CA ARG A 110 3.15 -14.02 3.63
C ARG A 110 3.03 -14.61 2.22
N PRO A 111 2.62 -13.82 1.22
CA PRO A 111 2.51 -14.31 -0.16
C PRO A 111 3.90 -14.41 -0.79
N ASP A 112 4.06 -15.32 -1.75
CA ASP A 112 5.25 -15.38 -2.60
C ASP A 112 5.14 -14.37 -3.75
N VAL A 113 3.92 -14.11 -4.24
CA VAL A 113 3.63 -13.19 -5.35
C VAL A 113 2.45 -12.27 -5.02
N VAL A 114 2.58 -11.00 -5.34
CA VAL A 114 1.47 -10.03 -5.34
C VAL A 114 0.98 -9.85 -6.77
N LEU A 115 -0.25 -10.27 -7.04
CA LEU A 115 -0.87 -10.14 -8.37
C LEU A 115 -1.76 -8.90 -8.44
N THR A 116 -1.59 -8.10 -9.49
CA THR A 116 -2.39 -6.90 -9.75
C THR A 116 -2.72 -6.73 -11.25
N ALA A 117 -3.39 -5.63 -11.59
CA ALA A 117 -3.70 -5.27 -12.98
C ALA A 117 -3.04 -3.94 -13.38
N ALA A 118 -2.46 -3.90 -14.56
CA ALA A 118 -1.96 -2.67 -15.16
C ALA A 118 -3.16 -1.76 -15.55
N THR A 119 -3.04 -0.44 -15.39
CA THR A 119 -1.81 0.34 -15.09
C THR A 119 -1.76 0.78 -13.62
N ASP A 120 -2.83 1.29 -13.06
CA ASP A 120 -2.90 1.98 -11.77
C ASP A 120 -2.60 1.03 -10.59
N GLY A 121 -2.93 -0.25 -10.73
CA GLY A 121 -2.63 -1.25 -9.72
C GLY A 121 -1.13 -1.56 -9.54
N ILE A 122 -0.26 -1.19 -10.50
CA ILE A 122 1.16 -1.55 -10.45
C ILE A 122 1.85 -0.90 -9.24
N THR A 123 1.60 0.37 -8.98
CA THR A 123 2.26 1.09 -7.88
C THR A 123 1.86 0.55 -6.51
N LEU A 124 0.56 0.27 -6.31
CA LEU A 124 0.08 -0.38 -5.09
C LEU A 124 0.63 -1.82 -4.97
N GLY A 125 0.60 -2.59 -6.06
CA GLY A 125 1.17 -3.94 -6.11
C GLY A 125 2.64 -3.96 -5.74
N ALA A 126 3.43 -2.99 -6.24
CA ALA A 126 4.84 -2.86 -5.90
C ALA A 126 5.06 -2.52 -4.42
N ALA A 127 4.25 -1.62 -3.84
CA ALA A 127 4.32 -1.30 -2.42
C ALA A 127 3.99 -2.52 -1.54
N MET A 128 2.95 -3.29 -1.91
CA MET A 128 2.56 -4.53 -1.22
C MET A 128 3.65 -5.60 -1.35
N ALA A 129 4.18 -5.84 -2.55
CA ALA A 129 5.27 -6.79 -2.79
C ALA A 129 6.52 -6.44 -1.96
N SER A 130 6.90 -5.16 -1.95
CA SER A 130 7.99 -4.67 -1.10
C SER A 130 7.72 -4.86 0.39
N TYR A 131 6.46 -4.69 0.83
CA TYR A 131 6.09 -4.91 2.23
C TYR A 131 6.26 -6.37 2.64
N PHE A 132 5.83 -7.31 1.80
CA PHE A 132 5.88 -8.75 2.08
C PHE A 132 7.23 -9.39 1.76
N ASP A 133 8.14 -8.68 1.09
CA ASP A 133 9.36 -9.27 0.50
C ASP A 133 8.99 -10.37 -0.51
N ALA A 134 8.04 -10.06 -1.40
CA ALA A 134 7.44 -10.93 -2.40
C ALA A 134 7.71 -10.41 -3.81
N ASP A 135 7.51 -11.28 -4.80
CA ASP A 135 7.53 -10.89 -6.20
C ASP A 135 6.24 -10.16 -6.60
N ILE A 136 6.26 -9.44 -7.73
CA ILE A 136 5.09 -8.80 -8.31
C ILE A 136 4.79 -9.35 -9.69
N ALA A 137 3.54 -9.73 -9.92
CA ALA A 137 2.99 -10.04 -11.23
C ALA A 137 1.83 -9.09 -11.57
N TYR A 138 1.72 -8.67 -12.83
CA TYR A 138 0.59 -7.84 -13.24
C TYR A 138 0.03 -8.21 -14.61
N ALA A 139 -1.28 -8.34 -14.64
CA ALA A 139 -2.02 -8.61 -15.87
C ALA A 139 -2.20 -7.34 -16.71
N LYS A 140 -2.10 -7.46 -18.02
CA LYS A 140 -2.21 -6.36 -18.98
C LYS A 140 -3.41 -6.55 -19.89
N LYS A 141 -3.94 -5.45 -20.46
CA LYS A 141 -5.03 -5.48 -21.46
C LYS A 141 -4.55 -5.87 -22.87
N ARG A 142 -3.25 -6.08 -23.05
CA ARG A 142 -2.64 -6.51 -24.32
C ARG A 142 -1.55 -7.53 -24.06
N LYS A 143 -1.45 -8.52 -24.95
CA LYS A 143 -0.37 -9.52 -24.96
C LYS A 143 0.97 -8.87 -25.31
N GLU A 144 2.03 -9.32 -24.67
CA GLU A 144 3.40 -8.95 -25.01
C GLU A 144 3.91 -9.83 -26.17
N THR A 145 4.63 -9.23 -27.10
CA THR A 145 5.05 -9.90 -28.32
C THR A 145 6.04 -11.04 -28.06
N ALA A 146 6.84 -10.94 -26.99
CA ALA A 146 7.88 -11.91 -26.66
C ALA A 146 7.42 -13.03 -25.72
N VAL A 147 6.13 -13.05 -25.35
CA VAL A 147 5.55 -14.08 -24.46
C VAL A 147 4.66 -15.00 -25.26
N GLU A 148 4.91 -16.30 -25.16
CA GLU A 148 4.18 -17.31 -25.94
C GLU A 148 2.88 -17.74 -25.27
N GLU A 149 2.88 -17.93 -23.95
CA GLU A 149 1.76 -18.45 -23.19
C GLU A 149 1.21 -17.45 -22.18
N PHE A 150 -0.13 -17.36 -22.12
CA PHE A 150 -0.84 -16.46 -21.22
C PHE A 150 -1.98 -17.18 -20.51
N VAL A 151 -2.17 -16.82 -19.23
CA VAL A 151 -3.45 -16.97 -18.54
C VAL A 151 -4.33 -15.79 -18.94
N GLU A 152 -5.55 -16.06 -19.37
CA GLU A 152 -6.51 -15.05 -19.79
C GLU A 152 -7.71 -15.00 -18.84
N SER A 153 -8.09 -13.78 -18.45
CA SER A 153 -9.31 -13.54 -17.68
C SER A 153 -10.19 -12.54 -18.41
N ARG A 154 -11.46 -12.88 -18.61
CA ARG A 154 -12.45 -12.02 -19.24
C ARG A 154 -13.39 -11.44 -18.20
N GLN A 155 -13.55 -10.13 -18.22
CA GLN A 155 -14.45 -9.40 -17.34
C GLN A 155 -15.43 -8.59 -18.17
N ARG A 156 -16.72 -8.73 -17.86
CA ARG A 156 -17.77 -7.90 -18.45
C ARG A 156 -18.15 -6.80 -17.49
N LEU A 157 -17.97 -5.56 -17.93
CA LEU A 157 -18.37 -4.38 -17.17
C LEU A 157 -19.89 -4.16 -17.23
N ALA A 158 -20.43 -3.40 -16.28
CA ALA A 158 -21.84 -3.03 -16.23
C ALA A 158 -22.31 -2.28 -17.51
N SER A 159 -21.39 -1.55 -18.17
CA SER A 159 -21.61 -0.91 -19.47
C SER A 159 -21.75 -1.86 -20.66
N GLY A 160 -21.58 -3.20 -20.45
CA GLY A 160 -21.57 -4.22 -21.49
C GLY A 160 -20.23 -4.39 -22.21
N ILE A 161 -19.22 -3.60 -21.88
CA ILE A 161 -17.87 -3.73 -22.44
C ILE A 161 -17.20 -4.96 -21.87
N GLU A 162 -16.60 -5.77 -22.73
CA GLU A 162 -15.77 -6.91 -22.33
C GLU A 162 -14.30 -6.49 -22.32
N LEU A 163 -13.63 -6.72 -21.19
CA LEU A 163 -12.19 -6.54 -21.03
C LEU A 163 -11.54 -7.93 -20.89
N THR A 164 -10.44 -8.13 -21.59
CA THR A 164 -9.60 -9.31 -21.40
C THR A 164 -8.27 -8.88 -20.80
N TYR A 165 -7.89 -9.54 -19.73
CA TYR A 165 -6.59 -9.37 -19.11
C TYR A 165 -5.72 -10.58 -19.44
N TYR A 166 -4.44 -10.33 -19.64
CA TYR A 166 -3.42 -11.30 -20.00
C TYR A 166 -2.30 -11.26 -18.99
N LEU A 167 -2.00 -12.40 -18.40
CA LEU A 167 -0.85 -12.60 -17.51
C LEU A 167 0.07 -13.63 -18.14
N PRO A 168 1.39 -13.41 -18.28
CA PRO A 168 2.31 -14.47 -18.69
C PRO A 168 2.15 -15.70 -17.83
N ALA A 169 2.03 -16.89 -18.45
CA ALA A 169 1.70 -18.11 -17.72
C ALA A 169 2.74 -18.48 -16.65
N GLU A 170 4.00 -18.10 -16.87
CA GLU A 170 5.11 -18.32 -15.94
C GLU A 170 5.25 -17.27 -14.83
N ALA A 171 4.41 -16.21 -14.85
CA ALA A 171 4.45 -15.16 -13.84
C ALA A 171 3.87 -15.58 -12.48
N VAL A 172 3.15 -16.68 -12.43
CA VAL A 172 2.58 -17.27 -11.21
C VAL A 172 2.59 -18.79 -11.31
N SER A 173 2.75 -19.47 -10.20
CA SER A 173 2.77 -20.91 -10.10
C SER A 173 1.67 -21.44 -9.18
N ALA A 174 1.35 -22.71 -9.29
CA ALA A 174 0.39 -23.34 -8.39
C ALA A 174 0.97 -23.40 -6.97
N GLY A 175 0.31 -22.69 -6.05
CA GLY A 175 0.72 -22.64 -4.64
C GLY A 175 1.33 -21.31 -4.20
N ASP A 176 1.53 -20.35 -5.13
CA ASP A 176 1.95 -18.98 -4.82
C ASP A 176 0.86 -18.23 -4.04
#